data_3d81c187d3136e6280203a4ce26fc92b
#
_entry.id   3d81c187d3136e6280203a4ce26fc92b
#
_cell.length_a   1.000
_cell.length_b   1.000
_cell.length_c   1.000
_cell.angle_alpha   90.00
_cell.angle_beta   90.00
_cell.angle_gamma   90.00
#
_symmetry.space_group_name_H-M   'P 1'
#
loop_
_entity.id
_entity.type
_entity.pdbx_description
1 polymer ?
#
loop_
_entity_poly.entity_id
_entity_poly.type
_entity_poly.pdbx_seq_one_letter_code
_entity_poly.pdbx_strand_id
1 'polypeptide(L)'
;MNFSLSGGFLEKKGKLPKGIESDKDGTLWVNPNLLIPNPKQPRKEFDQKALEELSESIKENGIVEPIIIEPAEDGKFYIIAGERRTRAAKMAELSKVPVQIRKYDDQQKLLIAIIENVQREDLNPIEEALAYSNLMEMGELTQEAVALKVGKKRSTITNALRLLKLPEDIQRSLKDGQISAGHARAILSVSNPADQRILFGKIIGNSLSVHDAEDAAKILNNGGRAA
;
A
#
# COMPACT_ATOMS: atom_id res chain seq x y z
N MET A 1 3.03 14.70 -12.64
CA MET A 1 1.57 14.84 -12.47
C MET A 1 1.29 15.18 -11.02
N ASN A 2 0.86 16.42 -10.79
CA ASN A 2 0.59 16.94 -9.44
C ASN A 2 -0.63 16.24 -8.85
N PHE A 3 -0.42 15.40 -7.85
CA PHE A 3 -1.50 14.93 -6.99
C PHE A 3 -1.91 16.08 -6.07
N SER A 4 -2.95 16.80 -6.45
CA SER A 4 -3.68 17.69 -5.56
C SER A 4 -4.41 16.82 -4.52
N LEU A 5 -3.76 16.61 -3.38
CA LEU A 5 -4.39 16.05 -2.17
C LEU A 5 -4.96 17.21 -1.32
N SER A 6 -5.77 18.06 -1.94
CA SER A 6 -6.63 19.00 -1.23
C SER A 6 -7.93 18.27 -0.86
N GLY A 7 -7.91 17.51 0.19
CA GLY A 7 -9.03 16.75 0.74
C GLY A 7 -9.08 16.88 2.26
N GLY A 8 -9.63 17.99 2.75
CA GLY A 8 -10.64 18.01 3.78
C GLY A 8 -10.24 17.68 5.22
N PHE A 9 -9.71 18.67 5.96
CA PHE A 9 -9.89 18.67 7.42
C PHE A 9 -10.32 20.05 7.98
N LEU A 10 -10.50 21.07 7.18
CA LEU A 10 -10.91 22.42 7.65
C LEU A 10 -12.41 22.73 7.53
N GLU A 11 -13.25 21.81 7.08
CA GLU A 11 -14.70 22.09 6.91
C GLU A 11 -15.62 21.72 8.08
N LYS A 12 -15.09 21.14 9.18
CA LYS A 12 -15.87 21.07 10.42
C LYS A 12 -15.17 21.92 11.47
N LYS A 13 -15.82 22.98 11.95
CA LYS A 13 -15.45 23.86 13.08
C LYS A 13 -15.09 23.03 14.33
N GLY A 14 -13.93 22.38 14.32
CA GLY A 14 -13.34 21.65 15.42
C GLY A 14 -12.23 22.51 16.03
N LYS A 15 -12.18 22.56 17.37
CA LYS A 15 -11.13 23.22 18.13
C LYS A 15 -9.78 22.59 17.75
N LEU A 16 -8.79 23.41 17.37
CA LEU A 16 -7.45 22.91 17.09
C LEU A 16 -6.88 22.13 18.28
N PRO A 17 -6.11 21.04 18.04
CA PRO A 17 -5.44 20.31 19.11
C PRO A 17 -4.56 21.24 19.94
N LYS A 18 -4.44 20.97 21.25
CA LYS A 18 -3.60 21.75 22.15
C LYS A 18 -2.14 21.75 21.66
N GLY A 19 -1.52 22.93 21.56
CA GLY A 19 -0.14 23.09 21.08
C GLY A 19 -0.03 23.38 19.58
N ILE A 20 -1.14 23.48 18.85
CA ILE A 20 -1.18 23.93 17.46
C ILE A 20 -1.77 25.33 17.39
N GLU A 21 -1.09 26.19 16.64
CA GLU A 21 -1.50 27.56 16.35
C GLU A 21 -1.80 27.68 14.84
N SER A 22 -2.74 28.54 14.47
CA SER A 22 -2.98 28.90 13.06
C SER A 22 -2.59 30.37 12.85
N ASP A 23 -1.87 30.64 11.77
CA ASP A 23 -1.63 32.02 11.34
C ASP A 23 -2.81 32.58 10.53
N LYS A 24 -2.64 33.83 10.03
CA LYS A 24 -3.68 34.55 9.26
C LYS A 24 -3.95 33.91 7.89
N ASP A 25 -2.97 33.16 7.36
CA ASP A 25 -3.03 32.50 6.06
C ASP A 25 -3.54 31.05 6.17
N GLY A 26 -3.88 30.61 7.39
CA GLY A 26 -4.41 29.27 7.66
C GLY A 26 -3.32 28.21 7.80
N THR A 27 -2.03 28.56 7.79
CA THR A 27 -0.93 27.64 8.06
C THR A 27 -0.93 27.24 9.53
N LEU A 28 -0.81 25.95 9.80
CA LEU A 28 -0.72 25.41 11.15
C LEU A 28 0.73 25.33 11.60
N TRP A 29 0.97 25.74 12.83
CA TRP A 29 2.30 25.79 13.43
C TRP A 29 2.31 25.00 14.74
N VAL A 30 3.43 24.33 15.01
CA VAL A 30 3.66 23.58 16.26
C VAL A 30 5.09 23.75 16.73
N ASN A 31 5.29 23.67 18.06
CA ASN A 31 6.65 23.59 18.60
C ASN A 31 7.29 22.25 18.21
N PRO A 32 8.48 22.23 17.56
CA PRO A 32 9.11 20.98 17.12
C PRO A 32 9.41 20.00 18.25
N ASN A 33 9.48 20.43 19.51
CA ASN A 33 9.67 19.57 20.67
C ASN A 33 8.43 18.71 21.00
N LEU A 34 7.25 19.10 20.52
CA LEU A 34 6.03 18.29 20.62
C LEU A 34 5.97 17.19 19.55
N LEU A 35 6.88 17.22 18.57
CA LEU A 35 6.95 16.21 17.51
C LEU A 35 7.83 15.05 17.94
N ILE A 36 7.26 13.84 17.91
CA ILE A 36 7.92 12.59 18.27
C ILE A 36 7.96 11.63 17.06
N PRO A 37 9.04 10.84 16.91
CA PRO A 37 9.14 9.86 15.85
C PRO A 37 7.99 8.85 15.92
N ASN A 38 7.47 8.44 14.76
CA ASN A 38 6.49 7.36 14.72
C ASN A 38 7.19 6.02 15.00
N PRO A 39 6.75 5.24 16.02
CA PRO A 39 7.36 3.95 16.37
C PRO A 39 7.34 2.92 15.24
N LYS A 40 6.44 3.08 14.28
CA LYS A 40 6.25 2.17 13.13
C LYS A 40 7.13 2.51 11.93
N GLN A 41 7.95 3.57 11.96
CA GLN A 41 8.81 3.93 10.83
C GLN A 41 10.17 3.24 10.89
N PRO A 42 10.64 2.60 9.79
CA PRO A 42 11.84 1.77 9.79
C PRO A 42 13.16 2.54 9.71
N ARG A 43 13.16 3.82 9.31
CA ARG A 43 14.40 4.57 9.05
C ARG A 43 15.03 5.11 10.34
N LYS A 44 16.11 4.48 10.82
CA LYS A 44 16.83 4.83 12.05
C LYS A 44 18.13 5.59 11.81
N GLU A 45 18.74 5.49 10.65
CA GLU A 45 20.04 6.11 10.33
C GLU A 45 19.85 7.36 9.46
N PHE A 46 20.50 8.44 9.86
CA PHE A 46 20.50 9.72 9.16
C PHE A 46 21.93 10.22 9.03
N ASP A 47 22.30 10.63 7.83
CA ASP A 47 23.57 11.28 7.57
C ASP A 47 23.63 12.61 8.31
N GLN A 48 24.58 12.73 9.23
CA GLN A 48 24.75 13.89 10.11
C GLN A 48 25.09 15.15 9.30
N LYS A 49 25.99 15.02 8.32
CA LYS A 49 26.40 16.15 7.48
C LYS A 49 25.24 16.70 6.65
N ALA A 50 24.45 15.81 6.06
CA ALA A 50 23.25 16.18 5.31
C ALA A 50 22.12 16.78 6.20
N LEU A 51 22.12 16.50 7.51
CA LEU A 51 21.23 17.18 8.46
C LEU A 51 21.72 18.59 8.84
N GLU A 52 23.02 18.79 8.97
CA GLU A 52 23.63 20.09 9.25
C GLU A 52 23.37 21.06 8.09
N GLU A 53 23.63 20.63 6.85
CA GLU A 53 23.33 21.42 5.63
C GLU A 53 21.85 21.79 5.56
N LEU A 54 20.96 20.84 5.86
CA LEU A 54 19.51 21.09 5.89
C LEU A 54 19.14 22.05 7.03
N SER A 55 19.80 21.99 8.19
CA SER A 55 19.57 22.89 9.31
C SER A 55 19.93 24.33 8.97
N GLU A 56 21.05 24.56 8.29
CA GLU A 56 21.45 25.87 7.80
C GLU A 56 20.45 26.43 6.80
N SER A 57 20.06 25.64 5.81
CA SER A 57 19.04 26.02 4.84
C SER A 57 17.70 26.39 5.50
N ILE A 58 17.29 25.64 6.54
CA ILE A 58 16.05 25.90 7.28
C ILE A 58 16.15 27.18 8.12
N LYS A 59 17.33 27.52 8.64
CA LYS A 59 17.55 28.80 9.33
C LYS A 59 17.35 30.01 8.41
N GLU A 60 17.80 29.90 7.16
CA GLU A 60 17.72 30.98 6.19
C GLU A 60 16.36 31.11 5.53
N ASN A 61 15.79 30.00 5.10
CA ASN A 61 14.61 29.95 4.22
C ASN A 61 13.33 29.45 4.91
N GLY A 62 13.45 28.97 6.15
CA GLY A 62 12.35 28.28 6.82
C GLY A 62 12.07 26.89 6.22
N ILE A 63 10.96 26.30 6.65
CA ILE A 63 10.48 25.02 6.12
C ILE A 63 9.42 25.31 5.05
N VAL A 64 9.75 25.07 3.78
CA VAL A 64 8.87 25.31 2.63
C VAL A 64 7.74 24.26 2.57
N GLU A 65 8.05 23.00 2.76
CA GLU A 65 7.07 21.92 2.74
C GLU A 65 6.69 21.52 4.17
N PRO A 66 5.40 21.65 4.58
CA PRO A 66 4.97 21.36 5.95
C PRO A 66 5.29 19.92 6.39
N ILE A 67 5.57 19.75 7.68
CA ILE A 67 5.72 18.43 8.30
C ILE A 67 4.34 17.82 8.48
N ILE A 68 4.15 16.58 8.05
CA ILE A 68 2.87 15.87 8.21
C ILE A 68 2.87 15.17 9.57
N ILE A 69 1.87 15.46 10.38
CA ILE A 69 1.75 14.97 11.75
C ILE A 69 0.39 14.34 12.02
N GLU A 70 0.35 13.45 13.02
CA GLU A 70 -0.87 12.87 13.57
C GLU A 70 -0.91 13.12 15.10
N PRO A 71 -2.08 13.42 15.69
CA PRO A 71 -2.20 13.53 17.13
C PRO A 71 -1.76 12.24 17.85
N ALA A 72 -0.94 12.39 18.89
CA ALA A 72 -0.51 11.34 19.79
C ALA A 72 -1.08 11.61 21.18
N GLU A 73 -0.72 10.80 22.16
CA GLU A 73 -1.09 10.99 23.56
C GLU A 73 -0.33 12.19 24.17
N ASP A 74 -0.80 12.70 25.30
CA ASP A 74 -0.16 13.77 26.08
C ASP A 74 0.09 15.08 25.35
N GLY A 75 -0.71 15.40 24.31
CA GLY A 75 -0.57 16.64 23.55
C GLY A 75 0.66 16.68 22.65
N LYS A 76 1.25 15.53 22.36
CA LYS A 76 2.31 15.33 21.37
C LYS A 76 1.74 14.94 20.01
N PHE A 77 2.62 14.85 19.02
CA PHE A 77 2.25 14.51 17.65
C PHE A 77 3.26 13.54 17.04
N TYR A 78 2.79 12.43 16.45
CA TYR A 78 3.64 11.55 15.67
C TYR A 78 3.96 12.18 14.32
N ILE A 79 5.23 12.08 13.92
CA ILE A 79 5.68 12.49 12.59
C ILE A 79 5.31 11.39 11.60
N ILE A 80 4.44 11.72 10.63
CA ILE A 80 4.08 10.83 9.52
C ILE A 80 5.07 11.02 8.37
N ALA A 81 5.39 12.27 8.02
CA ALA A 81 6.41 12.60 7.02
C ALA A 81 7.14 13.89 7.43
N GLY A 82 8.44 13.96 7.13
CA GLY A 82 9.27 15.12 7.43
C GLY A 82 10.20 14.94 8.63
N GLU A 83 10.58 13.71 9.02
CA GLU A 83 11.50 13.43 10.13
C GLU A 83 12.82 14.20 10.01
N ARG A 84 13.45 14.25 8.81
CA ARG A 84 14.68 15.01 8.58
C ARG A 84 14.47 16.51 8.82
N ARG A 85 13.35 17.05 8.32
CA ARG A 85 12.98 18.48 8.53
C ARG A 85 12.77 18.79 10.01
N THR A 86 12.12 17.88 10.74
CA THR A 86 11.92 18.03 12.18
C THR A 86 13.25 18.05 12.94
N ARG A 87 14.16 17.13 12.62
CA ARG A 87 15.49 17.07 13.26
C ARG A 87 16.32 18.33 12.93
N ALA A 88 16.39 18.69 11.66
CA ALA A 88 17.08 19.89 11.22
C ALA A 88 16.49 21.18 11.84
N ALA A 89 15.16 21.26 11.99
CA ALA A 89 14.50 22.37 12.67
C ALA A 89 14.83 22.44 14.17
N LYS A 90 14.97 21.30 14.85
CA LYS A 90 15.44 21.23 16.24
C LYS A 90 16.90 21.67 16.36
N MET A 91 17.77 21.28 15.44
CA MET A 91 19.16 21.73 15.37
C MET A 91 19.26 23.24 15.08
N ALA A 92 18.33 23.75 14.26
CA ALA A 92 18.21 25.18 13.95
C ALA A 92 17.57 26.00 15.07
N GLU A 93 17.16 25.36 16.18
CA GLU A 93 16.50 25.96 17.34
C GLU A 93 15.23 26.78 16.98
N LEU A 94 14.49 26.33 15.96
CA LEU A 94 13.24 26.97 15.59
C LEU A 94 12.19 26.82 16.70
N SER A 95 11.54 27.92 17.06
CA SER A 95 10.46 27.94 18.06
C SER A 95 9.19 27.27 17.58
N LYS A 96 8.93 27.29 16.25
CA LYS A 96 7.78 26.68 15.61
C LYS A 96 8.08 26.26 14.19
N VAL A 97 7.37 25.21 13.73
CA VAL A 97 7.48 24.65 12.38
C VAL A 97 6.10 24.52 11.74
N PRO A 98 5.99 24.70 10.41
CA PRO A 98 4.72 24.54 9.72
C PRO A 98 4.36 23.05 9.66
N VAL A 99 3.08 22.74 9.94
CA VAL A 99 2.58 21.38 9.98
C VAL A 99 1.27 21.23 9.22
N GLN A 100 1.05 20.01 8.73
CA GLN A 100 -0.25 19.57 8.24
C GLN A 100 -0.72 18.41 9.11
N ILE A 101 -1.87 18.57 9.75
CA ILE A 101 -2.46 17.51 10.56
C ILE A 101 -3.16 16.53 9.62
N ARG A 102 -2.78 15.26 9.70
CA ARG A 102 -3.56 14.16 9.13
C ARG A 102 -4.01 13.26 10.27
N LYS A 103 -5.30 13.13 10.42
CA LYS A 103 -5.89 12.12 11.29
C LYS A 103 -6.34 10.98 10.37
N TYR A 104 -5.51 9.96 10.26
CA TYR A 104 -5.97 8.71 9.66
C TYR A 104 -6.86 8.02 10.69
N ASP A 105 -8.08 7.67 10.29
CA ASP A 105 -8.85 6.72 11.07
C ASP A 105 -8.17 5.33 11.00
N ASP A 106 -8.55 4.41 11.87
CA ASP A 106 -7.90 3.10 11.94
C ASP A 106 -8.05 2.31 10.63
N GLN A 107 -9.13 2.55 9.88
CA GLN A 107 -9.37 1.98 8.56
C GLN A 107 -8.37 2.52 7.52
N GLN A 108 -8.13 3.82 7.52
CA GLN A 108 -7.14 4.45 6.63
C GLN A 108 -5.70 3.99 6.94
N LYS A 109 -5.35 3.85 8.22
CA LYS A 109 -4.05 3.31 8.65
C LYS A 109 -3.84 1.89 8.14
N LEU A 110 -4.87 1.07 8.26
CA LEU A 110 -4.84 -0.32 7.81
C LEU A 110 -4.72 -0.40 6.27
N LEU A 111 -5.45 0.44 5.54
CA LEU A 111 -5.33 0.53 4.08
C LEU A 111 -3.92 0.91 3.62
N ILE A 112 -3.29 1.88 4.29
CA ILE A 112 -1.90 2.28 4.00
C ILE A 112 -0.95 1.12 4.26
N ALA A 113 -1.12 0.41 5.37
CA ALA A 113 -0.30 -0.75 5.72
C ALA A 113 -0.43 -1.90 4.70
N ILE A 114 -1.66 -2.15 4.18
CA ILE A 114 -1.89 -3.15 3.15
C ILE A 114 -1.22 -2.72 1.83
N ILE A 115 -1.32 -1.44 1.44
CA ILE A 115 -0.68 -0.92 0.21
C ILE A 115 0.84 -1.06 0.30
N GLU A 116 1.44 -0.72 1.45
CA GLU A 116 2.88 -0.88 1.68
C GLU A 116 3.31 -2.35 1.56
N ASN A 117 2.54 -3.25 2.18
CA ASN A 117 2.81 -4.69 2.11
C ASN A 117 2.68 -5.25 0.68
N VAL A 118 1.70 -4.79 -0.10
CA VAL A 118 1.51 -5.19 -1.52
C VAL A 118 2.67 -4.75 -2.42
N GLN A 119 3.39 -3.70 -2.05
CA GLN A 119 4.56 -3.21 -2.80
C GLN A 119 5.84 -4.00 -2.51
N ARG A 120 5.80 -5.00 -1.62
CA ARG A 120 6.92 -5.91 -1.40
C ARG A 120 7.08 -6.86 -2.59
N GLU A 121 8.34 -7.19 -2.91
CA GLU A 121 8.67 -8.03 -4.07
C GLU A 121 8.52 -9.54 -3.81
N ASP A 122 8.27 -9.95 -2.56
CA ASP A 122 8.31 -11.33 -2.09
C ASP A 122 6.93 -11.97 -1.85
N LEU A 123 5.83 -11.32 -2.23
CA LEU A 123 4.49 -11.89 -2.09
C LEU A 123 4.24 -13.02 -3.08
N ASN A 124 3.68 -14.13 -2.60
CA ASN A 124 3.16 -15.15 -3.51
C ASN A 124 1.83 -14.69 -4.19
N PRO A 125 1.44 -15.31 -5.33
CA PRO A 125 0.26 -14.86 -6.09
C PRO A 125 -1.06 -14.90 -5.31
N ILE A 126 -1.21 -15.77 -4.33
CA ILE A 126 -2.43 -15.84 -3.49
C ILE A 126 -2.41 -14.72 -2.43
N GLU A 127 -1.27 -14.45 -1.82
CA GLU A 127 -1.13 -13.33 -0.88
C GLU A 127 -1.38 -11.99 -1.56
N GLU A 128 -0.85 -11.80 -2.76
CA GLU A 128 -1.11 -10.61 -3.57
C GLU A 128 -2.62 -10.46 -3.88
N ALA A 129 -3.27 -11.55 -4.28
CA ALA A 129 -4.71 -11.56 -4.56
C ALA A 129 -5.56 -11.24 -3.31
N LEU A 130 -5.22 -11.80 -2.15
CA LEU A 130 -5.89 -11.53 -0.87
C LEU A 130 -5.71 -10.05 -0.45
N ALA A 131 -4.52 -9.51 -0.62
CA ALA A 131 -4.26 -8.10 -0.31
C ALA A 131 -5.11 -7.16 -1.20
N TYR A 132 -5.26 -7.47 -2.50
CA TYR A 132 -6.16 -6.71 -3.38
C TYR A 132 -7.63 -6.84 -2.96
N SER A 133 -8.08 -8.04 -2.57
CA SER A 133 -9.44 -8.26 -2.06
C SER A 133 -9.69 -7.42 -0.81
N ASN A 134 -8.77 -7.44 0.14
CA ASN A 134 -8.86 -6.66 1.37
C ASN A 134 -8.88 -5.14 1.08
N LEU A 135 -8.06 -4.65 0.13
CA LEU A 135 -8.08 -3.24 -0.27
C LEU A 135 -9.43 -2.83 -0.87
N MET A 136 -10.05 -3.72 -1.67
CA MET A 136 -11.38 -3.46 -2.23
C MET A 136 -12.45 -3.42 -1.15
N GLU A 137 -12.48 -4.41 -0.26
CA GLU A 137 -13.50 -4.56 0.77
C GLU A 137 -13.39 -3.44 1.81
N MET A 138 -12.21 -3.25 2.41
CA MET A 138 -12.03 -2.27 3.50
C MET A 138 -12.03 -0.83 3.02
N GLY A 139 -11.59 -0.58 1.78
CA GLY A 139 -11.54 0.74 1.18
C GLY A 139 -12.77 1.10 0.37
N GLU A 140 -13.74 0.19 0.23
CA GLU A 140 -14.87 0.31 -0.70
C GLU A 140 -14.41 0.70 -2.11
N LEU A 141 -13.28 0.11 -2.55
CA LEU A 141 -12.59 0.50 -3.77
C LEU A 141 -12.97 -0.40 -4.95
N THR A 142 -13.06 0.20 -6.12
CA THR A 142 -13.16 -0.55 -7.39
C THR A 142 -11.80 -1.14 -7.76
N GLN A 143 -11.79 -2.19 -8.61
CA GLN A 143 -10.54 -2.77 -9.14
C GLN A 143 -9.65 -1.73 -9.82
N GLU A 144 -10.25 -0.73 -10.46
CA GLU A 144 -9.52 0.36 -11.11
C GLU A 144 -8.86 1.28 -10.10
N ALA A 145 -9.57 1.63 -9.01
CA ALA A 145 -9.04 2.43 -7.92
C ALA A 145 -7.88 1.71 -7.18
N VAL A 146 -8.02 0.40 -6.95
CA VAL A 146 -6.92 -0.42 -6.39
C VAL A 146 -5.72 -0.42 -7.32
N ALA A 147 -5.92 -0.67 -8.63
CA ALA A 147 -4.85 -0.67 -9.63
C ALA A 147 -4.06 0.64 -9.63
N LEU A 148 -4.76 1.78 -9.60
CA LEU A 148 -4.14 3.10 -9.52
C LEU A 148 -3.31 3.27 -8.22
N LYS A 149 -3.85 2.84 -7.07
CA LYS A 149 -3.19 2.98 -5.75
C LYS A 149 -1.92 2.13 -5.64
N VAL A 150 -1.90 0.93 -6.23
CA VAL A 150 -0.75 0.01 -6.17
C VAL A 150 0.19 0.12 -7.39
N GLY A 151 -0.11 1.01 -8.36
CA GLY A 151 0.72 1.23 -9.55
C GLY A 151 0.70 0.07 -10.54
N LYS A 152 -0.39 -0.72 -10.59
CA LYS A 152 -0.56 -1.86 -11.48
C LYS A 152 -1.65 -1.60 -12.53
N LYS A 153 -1.76 -2.46 -13.55
CA LYS A 153 -2.87 -2.40 -14.52
C LYS A 153 -4.12 -3.05 -13.90
N ARG A 154 -5.32 -2.55 -14.25
CA ARG A 154 -6.60 -3.15 -13.83
C ARG A 154 -6.67 -4.64 -14.17
N SER A 155 -6.17 -5.04 -15.34
CA SER A 155 -6.14 -6.46 -15.76
C SER A 155 -5.31 -7.33 -14.81
N THR A 156 -4.23 -6.80 -14.23
CA THR A 156 -3.42 -7.49 -13.22
C THR A 156 -4.25 -7.78 -11.97
N ILE A 157 -4.96 -6.77 -11.45
CA ILE A 157 -5.85 -6.92 -10.29
C ILE A 157 -6.95 -7.94 -10.58
N THR A 158 -7.61 -7.83 -11.74
CA THR A 158 -8.67 -8.78 -12.14
C THR A 158 -8.15 -10.22 -12.18
N ASN A 159 -6.97 -10.44 -12.77
CA ASN A 159 -6.37 -11.77 -12.86
C ASN A 159 -5.97 -12.32 -11.49
N ALA A 160 -5.41 -11.50 -10.61
CA ALA A 160 -5.08 -11.90 -9.25
C ALA A 160 -6.34 -12.31 -8.48
N LEU A 161 -7.38 -11.48 -8.47
CA LEU A 161 -8.64 -11.78 -7.78
C LEU A 161 -9.33 -13.08 -8.28
N ARG A 162 -9.15 -13.40 -9.57
CA ARG A 162 -9.67 -14.67 -10.11
C ARG A 162 -9.00 -15.90 -9.49
N LEU A 163 -7.73 -15.80 -9.06
CA LEU A 163 -7.01 -16.90 -8.41
C LEU A 163 -7.69 -17.36 -7.11
N LEU A 164 -8.37 -16.45 -6.40
CA LEU A 164 -9.12 -16.77 -5.19
C LEU A 164 -10.38 -17.62 -5.45
N LYS A 165 -10.80 -17.76 -6.72
CA LYS A 165 -11.93 -18.61 -7.12
C LYS A 165 -11.53 -20.07 -7.34
N LEU A 166 -10.24 -20.37 -7.35
CA LEU A 166 -9.75 -21.73 -7.46
C LEU A 166 -10.08 -22.55 -6.20
N PRO A 167 -10.27 -23.86 -6.31
CA PRO A 167 -10.33 -24.77 -5.17
C PRO A 167 -9.10 -24.62 -4.26
N GLU A 168 -9.28 -24.82 -2.95
CA GLU A 168 -8.23 -24.58 -1.93
C GLU A 168 -6.96 -25.43 -2.16
N ASP A 169 -7.10 -26.65 -2.64
CA ASP A 169 -5.99 -27.53 -2.99
C ASP A 169 -5.12 -26.93 -4.11
N ILE A 170 -5.73 -26.34 -5.12
CA ILE A 170 -5.04 -25.67 -6.23
C ILE A 170 -4.42 -24.35 -5.76
N GLN A 171 -5.13 -23.59 -4.92
CA GLN A 171 -4.56 -22.37 -4.32
C GLN A 171 -3.31 -22.68 -3.48
N ARG A 172 -3.34 -23.77 -2.70
CA ARG A 172 -2.20 -24.23 -1.92
C ARG A 172 -1.00 -24.57 -2.81
N SER A 173 -1.21 -25.35 -3.87
CA SER A 173 -0.16 -25.69 -4.82
C SER A 173 0.44 -24.47 -5.53
N LEU A 174 -0.37 -23.44 -5.79
CA LEU A 174 0.10 -22.15 -6.33
C LEU A 174 0.93 -21.39 -5.28
N LYS A 175 0.50 -21.38 -4.03
CA LYS A 175 1.21 -20.75 -2.92
C LYS A 175 2.57 -21.39 -2.68
N ASP A 176 2.62 -22.73 -2.75
CA ASP A 176 3.82 -23.55 -2.54
C ASP A 176 4.75 -23.56 -3.77
N GLY A 177 4.38 -22.85 -4.86
CA GLY A 177 5.18 -22.77 -6.09
C GLY A 177 5.19 -24.04 -6.93
N GLN A 178 4.34 -25.05 -6.63
CA GLN A 178 4.21 -26.28 -7.42
C GLN A 178 3.63 -26.03 -8.81
N ILE A 179 2.78 -24.99 -8.93
CA ILE A 179 2.28 -24.46 -10.20
C ILE A 179 2.50 -22.97 -10.28
N SER A 180 2.61 -22.42 -11.49
CA SER A 180 2.74 -20.99 -11.72
C SER A 180 1.38 -20.28 -11.84
N ALA A 181 1.37 -18.96 -11.73
CA ALA A 181 0.18 -18.14 -12.00
C ALA A 181 -0.36 -18.33 -13.44
N GLY A 182 0.50 -18.69 -14.40
CA GLY A 182 0.12 -19.06 -15.75
C GLY A 182 -0.75 -20.33 -15.77
N HIS A 183 -0.27 -21.37 -15.10
CA HIS A 183 -1.02 -22.63 -14.94
C HIS A 183 -2.37 -22.41 -14.25
N ALA A 184 -2.39 -21.61 -13.17
CA ALA A 184 -3.62 -21.28 -12.46
C ALA A 184 -4.64 -20.55 -13.35
N ARG A 185 -4.20 -19.65 -14.24
CA ARG A 185 -5.08 -18.99 -15.23
C ARG A 185 -5.60 -19.96 -16.29
N ALA A 186 -4.78 -20.92 -16.76
CA ALA A 186 -5.22 -21.97 -17.67
C ALA A 186 -6.33 -22.82 -17.02
N ILE A 187 -6.16 -23.22 -15.75
CA ILE A 187 -7.18 -23.95 -14.99
C ILE A 187 -8.48 -23.13 -14.88
N LEU A 188 -8.39 -21.84 -14.54
CA LEU A 188 -9.55 -20.93 -14.43
C LEU A 188 -10.26 -20.66 -15.76
N SER A 189 -9.64 -20.94 -16.90
CA SER A 189 -10.28 -20.83 -18.21
C SER A 189 -11.19 -22.01 -18.52
N VAL A 190 -11.07 -23.14 -17.81
CA VAL A 190 -11.94 -24.32 -17.93
C VAL A 190 -13.24 -24.04 -17.19
N SER A 191 -14.37 -24.17 -17.89
CA SER A 191 -15.69 -23.81 -17.37
C SER A 191 -16.22 -24.79 -16.33
N ASN A 192 -15.91 -26.08 -16.49
CA ASN A 192 -16.41 -27.14 -15.62
C ASN A 192 -15.44 -27.39 -14.45
N PRO A 193 -15.88 -27.32 -13.19
CA PRO A 193 -15.03 -27.55 -12.03
C PRO A 193 -14.41 -28.96 -11.96
N ALA A 194 -15.08 -29.99 -12.49
CA ALA A 194 -14.51 -31.33 -12.56
C ALA A 194 -13.32 -31.39 -13.53
N ASP A 195 -13.45 -30.73 -14.69
CA ASP A 195 -12.39 -30.67 -15.69
C ASP A 195 -11.22 -29.79 -15.23
N GLN A 196 -11.47 -28.78 -14.41
CA GLN A 196 -10.40 -28.01 -13.74
C GLN A 196 -9.48 -28.90 -12.90
N ARG A 197 -10.06 -29.85 -12.14
CA ARG A 197 -9.30 -30.83 -11.35
C ARG A 197 -8.53 -31.81 -12.21
N ILE A 198 -9.12 -32.24 -13.34
CA ILE A 198 -8.44 -33.10 -14.32
C ILE A 198 -7.23 -32.38 -14.90
N LEU A 199 -7.40 -31.13 -15.33
CA LEU A 199 -6.29 -30.31 -15.83
C LEU A 199 -5.19 -30.09 -14.77
N PHE A 200 -5.58 -29.77 -13.55
CA PHE A 200 -4.64 -29.64 -12.44
C PHE A 200 -3.81 -30.91 -12.20
N GLY A 201 -4.48 -32.09 -12.17
CA GLY A 201 -3.80 -33.38 -12.04
C GLY A 201 -2.79 -33.64 -13.16
N LYS A 202 -3.11 -33.26 -14.40
CA LYS A 202 -2.18 -33.34 -15.54
C LYS A 202 -1.01 -32.41 -15.45
N ILE A 203 -1.24 -31.16 -15.02
CA ILE A 203 -0.16 -30.18 -14.83
C ILE A 203 0.86 -30.72 -13.83
N ILE A 204 0.41 -31.26 -12.69
CA ILE A 204 1.30 -31.82 -11.66
C ILE A 204 1.94 -33.13 -12.13
N GLY A 205 1.13 -34.08 -12.65
CA GLY A 205 1.61 -35.43 -12.99
C GLY A 205 2.56 -35.46 -14.19
N ASN A 206 2.32 -34.62 -15.20
CA ASN A 206 3.06 -34.62 -16.46
C ASN A 206 4.01 -33.41 -16.58
N SER A 207 4.11 -32.57 -15.55
CA SER A 207 4.93 -31.32 -15.56
C SER A 207 4.67 -30.48 -16.81
N LEU A 208 3.40 -30.25 -17.15
CA LEU A 208 3.01 -29.52 -18.36
C LEU A 208 3.59 -28.09 -18.32
N SER A 209 3.97 -27.57 -19.48
CA SER A 209 4.25 -26.14 -19.62
C SER A 209 2.96 -25.32 -19.55
N VAL A 210 3.08 -23.99 -19.31
CA VAL A 210 1.90 -23.09 -19.33
C VAL A 210 1.17 -23.17 -20.67
N HIS A 211 1.90 -23.26 -21.78
CA HIS A 211 1.33 -23.35 -23.12
C HIS A 211 0.54 -24.65 -23.31
N ASP A 212 1.11 -25.80 -22.92
CA ASP A 212 0.43 -27.09 -22.99
C ASP A 212 -0.82 -27.15 -22.10
N ALA A 213 -0.76 -26.49 -20.93
CA ALA A 213 -1.91 -26.38 -20.04
C ALA A 213 -3.04 -25.52 -20.65
N GLU A 214 -2.68 -24.41 -21.36
CA GLU A 214 -3.65 -23.58 -22.08
C GLU A 214 -4.32 -24.36 -23.24
N ASP A 215 -3.56 -25.14 -23.98
CA ASP A 215 -4.11 -25.97 -25.06
C ASP A 215 -5.00 -27.13 -24.52
N ALA A 216 -4.57 -27.79 -23.44
CA ALA A 216 -5.39 -28.76 -22.76
C ALA A 216 -6.71 -28.15 -22.23
N ALA A 217 -6.68 -26.95 -21.72
CA ALA A 217 -7.87 -26.21 -21.28
C ALA A 217 -8.86 -25.96 -22.44
N LYS A 218 -8.35 -25.57 -23.64
CA LYS A 218 -9.18 -25.38 -24.84
C LYS A 218 -9.87 -26.69 -25.25
N ILE A 219 -9.14 -27.82 -25.23
CA ILE A 219 -9.67 -29.14 -25.54
C ILE A 219 -10.81 -29.53 -24.59
N LEU A 220 -10.60 -29.34 -23.28
CA LEU A 220 -11.61 -29.64 -22.25
C LEU A 220 -12.88 -28.80 -22.43
N ASN A 221 -12.74 -27.50 -22.73
CA ASN A 221 -13.88 -26.61 -22.99
C ASN A 221 -14.68 -27.00 -24.24
N ASN A 222 -14.05 -27.68 -25.23
CA ASN A 222 -14.69 -28.12 -26.45
C ASN A 222 -15.29 -29.55 -26.34
N GLY A 223 -15.39 -30.10 -25.11
CA GLY A 223 -15.95 -31.43 -24.86
C GLY A 223 -15.01 -32.58 -25.25
N GLY A 224 -13.73 -32.27 -25.55
CA GLY A 224 -12.70 -33.27 -25.81
C GLY A 224 -12.13 -33.84 -24.50
N ARG A 225 -11.78 -35.14 -24.49
CA ARG A 225 -10.91 -35.67 -23.44
C ARG A 225 -9.48 -35.24 -23.75
N ALA A 226 -8.91 -34.42 -22.90
CA ALA A 226 -7.48 -34.13 -22.99
C ALA A 226 -6.71 -35.45 -22.82
N ALA A 227 -5.94 -35.87 -23.81
CA ALA A 227 -5.14 -37.07 -23.82
C ALA A 227 -4.08 -37.08 -22.70
#